data_fa14c9f03066c9814e569b7fdb28d7b7
#
_entry.id   fa14c9f03066c9814e569b7fdb28d7b7
#
_cell.length_a   1.000
_cell.length_b   1.000
_cell.length_c   1.000
_cell.angle_alpha   90.00
_cell.angle_beta   90.00
_cell.angle_gamma   90.00
#
_symmetry.space_group_name_H-M   'P 1'
#
loop_
_entity.id
_entity.type
_entity.pdbx_description
1 polymer ?
#
loop_
_entity_poly.entity_id
_entity_poly.type
_entity_poly.pdbx_seq_one_letter_code
_entity_poly.pdbx_strand_id
1 'polypeptide(L)'
;MLADFCIRLALGLLGCLLLLSPIQSARPAPGTRPLVGANFFRTMFLVALGFCVGALLWLWPEVPTPLMVCLVIASILTLAGSVTWSLERSPGGVSLIVASIGVLIAACYLRDETSLVGGLSAAALLGAAMGSMLLGHNYLITPTMSMTPLYRLLAALAIALVLRAAVDGFALLRWTSGHSMANLNGDLLLWLPVRWLVGIVAPALLCWMAWQTARIRATQSATGILYVVVVFCFLGELTAQLLHKYISHR
;
A
#
# COMPACT_ATOMS: atom_id res chain seq x y z
N MET A 1 6.49 -13.04 -7.25
CA MET A 1 7.08 -12.05 -6.35
C MET A 1 6.86 -10.61 -6.82
N LEU A 2 7.55 -10.12 -7.89
CA LEU A 2 7.41 -8.71 -8.31
C LEU A 2 5.98 -8.36 -8.74
N ALA A 3 5.31 -9.23 -9.48
CA ALA A 3 3.92 -9.04 -9.84
C ALA A 3 2.99 -8.98 -8.62
N ASP A 4 3.18 -9.86 -7.64
CA ASP A 4 2.41 -9.89 -6.40
C ASP A 4 2.60 -8.60 -5.60
N PHE A 5 3.85 -8.12 -5.56
CA PHE A 5 4.17 -6.83 -4.96
C PHE A 5 3.43 -5.69 -5.66
N CYS A 6 3.44 -5.64 -7.00
CA CYS A 6 2.74 -4.61 -7.78
C CYS A 6 1.21 -4.64 -7.56
N ILE A 7 0.60 -5.82 -7.56
CA ILE A 7 -0.85 -5.99 -7.32
C ILE A 7 -1.22 -5.51 -5.92
N ARG A 8 -0.47 -5.92 -4.89
CA ARG A 8 -0.69 -5.51 -3.50
C ARG A 8 -0.52 -4.00 -3.31
N LEU A 9 0.50 -3.41 -3.96
CA LEU A 9 0.73 -1.97 -3.89
C LEU A 9 -0.38 -1.18 -4.58
N ALA A 10 -0.83 -1.59 -5.77
CA ALA A 10 -1.97 -0.98 -6.47
C ALA A 10 -3.25 -1.05 -5.62
N LEU A 11 -3.54 -2.22 -5.03
CA LEU A 11 -4.68 -2.41 -4.14
C LEU A 11 -4.61 -1.48 -2.92
N GLY A 12 -3.46 -1.40 -2.28
CA GLY A 12 -3.27 -0.55 -1.10
C GLY A 12 -3.39 0.94 -1.40
N LEU A 13 -2.90 1.40 -2.55
CA LEU A 13 -3.06 2.80 -3.00
C LEU A 13 -4.52 3.18 -3.19
N LEU A 14 -5.32 2.30 -3.82
CA LEU A 14 -6.76 2.51 -3.96
C LEU A 14 -7.49 2.47 -2.61
N GLY A 15 -7.04 1.63 -1.68
CA GLY A 15 -7.52 1.64 -0.29
C GLY A 15 -7.28 2.99 0.40
N CYS A 16 -6.12 3.62 0.19
CA CYS A 16 -5.86 4.97 0.68
C CYS A 16 -6.78 6.01 0.06
N LEU A 17 -7.08 5.92 -1.24
CA LEU A 17 -8.05 6.79 -1.90
C LEU A 17 -9.45 6.64 -1.29
N LEU A 18 -9.85 5.41 -0.96
CA LEU A 18 -11.13 5.15 -0.31
C LEU A 18 -11.18 5.79 1.08
N LEU A 19 -10.10 5.74 1.86
CA LEU A 19 -10.00 6.40 3.18
C LEU A 19 -10.06 7.94 3.09
N LEU A 20 -9.61 8.51 1.97
CA LEU A 20 -9.61 9.95 1.74
C LEU A 20 -10.90 10.46 1.07
N SER A 21 -11.65 9.59 0.38
CA SER A 21 -12.84 9.96 -0.38
C SER A 21 -13.97 10.63 0.44
N PRO A 22 -14.26 10.24 1.71
CA PRO A 22 -15.27 10.92 2.52
C PRO A 22 -14.93 12.38 2.81
N ILE A 23 -13.64 12.71 2.87
CA ILE A 23 -13.15 14.08 3.10
C ILE A 23 -13.46 14.97 1.89
N GLN A 24 -13.37 14.40 0.70
CA GLN A 24 -13.64 15.12 -0.53
C GLN A 24 -15.14 15.24 -0.83
N SER A 25 -15.92 14.23 -0.44
CA SER A 25 -17.39 14.20 -0.64
C SER A 25 -18.12 15.15 0.31
N ALA A 26 -17.52 15.51 1.44
CA ALA A 26 -18.05 16.56 2.29
C ALA A 26 -18.03 17.87 1.50
N ARG A 27 -19.22 18.37 1.12
CA ARG A 27 -19.34 19.67 0.45
C ARG A 27 -18.61 20.72 1.27
N PRO A 28 -17.54 21.34 0.78
CA PRO A 28 -16.89 22.41 1.51
C PRO A 28 -17.91 23.51 1.74
N ALA A 29 -17.94 24.08 2.95
CA ALA A 29 -18.74 25.27 3.19
C ALA A 29 -18.36 26.35 2.16
N PRO A 30 -19.29 27.23 1.77
CA PRO A 30 -18.99 28.29 0.81
C PRO A 30 -17.73 29.04 1.22
N GLY A 31 -16.69 29.03 0.38
CA GLY A 31 -15.41 29.67 0.65
C GLY A 31 -14.32 28.79 1.26
N THR A 32 -14.59 27.53 1.61
CA THR A 32 -13.53 26.59 2.09
C THR A 32 -12.95 25.79 0.92
N ARG A 33 -11.61 25.65 0.94
CA ARG A 33 -10.91 24.82 -0.07
C ARG A 33 -11.14 23.33 0.21
N PRO A 34 -11.20 22.48 -0.83
CA PRO A 34 -11.24 21.05 -0.65
C PRO A 34 -10.02 20.60 0.15
N LEU A 35 -10.21 19.62 1.06
CA LEU A 35 -9.16 19.12 1.94
C LEU A 35 -8.05 18.40 1.16
N VAL A 36 -8.40 17.76 0.03
CA VAL A 36 -7.45 17.10 -0.89
C VAL A 36 -7.87 17.46 -2.32
N GLY A 37 -6.92 17.90 -3.15
CA GLY A 37 -7.20 18.28 -4.54
C GLY A 37 -7.53 17.06 -5.43
N ALA A 38 -8.36 17.25 -6.46
CA ALA A 38 -8.69 16.23 -7.45
C ALA A 38 -7.44 15.69 -8.17
N ASN A 39 -6.44 16.53 -8.40
CA ASN A 39 -5.17 16.14 -9.00
C ASN A 39 -4.43 15.06 -8.20
N PHE A 40 -4.54 15.05 -6.87
CA PHE A 40 -3.97 13.99 -6.04
C PHE A 40 -4.61 12.64 -6.33
N PHE A 41 -5.95 12.58 -6.41
CA PHE A 41 -6.67 11.36 -6.76
C PHE A 41 -6.28 10.85 -8.15
N ARG A 42 -6.23 11.77 -9.13
CA ARG A 42 -5.75 11.45 -10.48
C ARG A 42 -4.36 10.82 -10.47
N THR A 43 -3.41 11.44 -9.77
CA THR A 43 -2.03 10.94 -9.68
C THR A 43 -1.99 9.55 -9.05
N MET A 44 -2.74 9.32 -7.97
CA MET A 44 -2.81 8.02 -7.30
C MET A 44 -3.37 6.93 -8.22
N PHE A 45 -4.41 7.25 -9.01
CA PHE A 45 -4.95 6.33 -10.02
C PHE A 45 -3.92 6.01 -11.12
N LEU A 46 -3.16 7.00 -11.59
CA LEU A 46 -2.09 6.78 -12.59
C LEU A 46 -0.96 5.92 -12.03
N VAL A 47 -0.59 6.11 -10.77
CA VAL A 47 0.42 5.27 -10.11
C VAL A 47 -0.10 3.84 -9.96
N ALA A 48 -1.35 3.66 -9.53
CA ALA A 48 -1.98 2.33 -9.44
C ALA A 48 -2.09 1.65 -10.82
N LEU A 49 -2.44 2.40 -11.86
CA LEU A 49 -2.44 1.92 -13.25
C LEU A 49 -1.05 1.41 -13.65
N GLY A 50 0.00 2.19 -13.37
CA GLY A 50 1.38 1.79 -13.66
C GLY A 50 1.75 0.45 -13.02
N PHE A 51 1.34 0.21 -11.76
CA PHE A 51 1.55 -1.07 -11.09
C PHE A 51 0.71 -2.21 -11.65
N CYS A 52 -0.55 -1.97 -12.06
CA CYS A 52 -1.38 -2.98 -12.71
C CYS A 52 -0.78 -3.42 -14.06
N VAL A 53 -0.39 -2.45 -14.89
CA VAL A 53 0.26 -2.72 -16.18
C VAL A 53 1.63 -3.38 -15.97
N GLY A 54 2.43 -2.91 -15.00
CA GLY A 54 3.71 -3.52 -14.65
C GLY A 54 3.58 -4.98 -14.22
N ALA A 55 2.55 -5.31 -13.42
CA ALA A 55 2.25 -6.70 -13.05
C ALA A 55 1.89 -7.55 -14.26
N LEU A 56 1.07 -7.02 -15.18
CA LEU A 56 0.67 -7.70 -16.41
C LEU A 56 1.88 -7.99 -17.32
N LEU A 57 2.73 -6.98 -17.54
CA LEU A 57 3.93 -7.12 -18.38
C LEU A 57 4.95 -8.09 -17.77
N TRP A 58 5.10 -8.10 -16.42
CA TRP A 58 6.02 -9.01 -15.74
C TRP A 58 5.58 -10.47 -15.85
N LEU A 59 4.28 -10.72 -15.88
CA LEU A 59 3.74 -12.08 -15.99
C LEU A 59 3.62 -12.58 -17.43
N TRP A 60 3.75 -11.72 -18.42
CA TRP A 60 3.64 -12.08 -19.83
C TRP A 60 4.80 -12.99 -20.27
N PRO A 61 4.55 -14.07 -21.05
CA PRO A 61 3.28 -14.58 -21.61
C PRO A 61 2.57 -15.62 -20.73
N GLU A 62 3.07 -15.96 -19.54
CA GLU A 62 2.63 -17.09 -18.70
C GLU A 62 1.46 -16.73 -17.78
N VAL A 63 0.73 -15.65 -18.07
CA VAL A 63 -0.39 -15.19 -17.21
C VAL A 63 -1.56 -16.16 -17.33
N PRO A 64 -2.06 -16.74 -16.22
CA PRO A 64 -3.33 -17.47 -16.22
C PRO A 64 -4.46 -16.56 -16.72
N THR A 65 -5.32 -17.09 -17.62
CA THR A 65 -6.41 -16.32 -18.24
C THR A 65 -7.27 -15.53 -17.24
N PRO A 66 -7.72 -16.09 -16.09
CA PRO A 66 -8.56 -15.35 -15.15
C PRO A 66 -7.81 -14.19 -14.49
N LEU A 67 -6.53 -14.36 -14.20
CA LEU A 67 -5.69 -13.29 -13.64
C LEU A 67 -5.44 -12.18 -14.66
N MET A 68 -5.19 -12.54 -15.91
CA MET A 68 -5.03 -11.60 -17.02
C MET A 68 -6.28 -10.71 -17.15
N VAL A 69 -7.47 -11.33 -17.16
CA VAL A 69 -8.74 -10.59 -17.24
C VAL A 69 -8.88 -9.62 -16.06
N CYS A 70 -8.59 -10.06 -14.83
CA CYS A 70 -8.65 -9.18 -13.66
C CYS A 70 -7.68 -7.99 -13.80
N LEU A 71 -6.43 -8.20 -14.22
CA LEU A 71 -5.45 -7.13 -14.36
C LEU A 71 -5.78 -6.15 -15.49
N VAL A 72 -6.34 -6.63 -16.60
CA VAL A 72 -6.81 -5.78 -17.69
C VAL A 72 -8.00 -4.94 -17.23
N ILE A 73 -8.99 -5.54 -16.56
CA ILE A 73 -10.14 -4.80 -16.02
C ILE A 73 -9.67 -3.77 -14.97
N ALA A 74 -8.76 -4.14 -14.07
CA ALA A 74 -8.21 -3.21 -13.09
C ALA A 74 -7.48 -2.03 -13.77
N SER A 75 -6.73 -2.29 -14.85
CA SER A 75 -6.06 -1.25 -15.63
C SER A 75 -7.05 -0.31 -16.31
N ILE A 76 -8.13 -0.83 -16.89
CA ILE A 76 -9.20 -0.01 -17.50
C ILE A 76 -9.91 0.83 -16.43
N LEU A 77 -10.27 0.25 -15.28
CA LEU A 77 -10.94 0.95 -14.20
C LEU A 77 -10.06 2.04 -13.58
N THR A 78 -8.76 1.79 -13.39
CA THR A 78 -7.82 2.78 -12.87
C THR A 78 -7.57 3.91 -13.87
N LEU A 79 -7.51 3.60 -15.17
CA LEU A 79 -7.46 4.60 -16.22
C LEU A 79 -8.74 5.47 -16.22
N ALA A 80 -9.91 4.84 -16.21
CA ALA A 80 -11.20 5.54 -16.13
C ALA A 80 -11.28 6.42 -14.87
N GLY A 81 -10.81 5.92 -13.71
CA GLY A 81 -10.70 6.69 -12.48
C GLY A 81 -9.81 7.93 -12.65
N SER A 82 -8.65 7.80 -13.26
CA SER A 82 -7.76 8.93 -13.54
C SER A 82 -8.44 10.00 -14.42
N VAL A 83 -9.20 9.58 -15.45
CA VAL A 83 -9.93 10.49 -16.34
C VAL A 83 -11.09 11.16 -15.60
N THR A 84 -11.89 10.43 -14.83
CA THR A 84 -13.03 10.98 -14.09
C THR A 84 -12.59 12.04 -13.08
N TRP A 85 -11.50 11.82 -12.36
CA TRP A 85 -10.98 12.81 -11.42
C TRP A 85 -10.32 14.02 -12.10
N SER A 86 -9.95 13.94 -13.39
CA SER A 86 -9.50 15.10 -14.16
C SER A 86 -10.65 16.02 -14.59
N LEU A 87 -11.88 15.51 -14.66
CA LEU A 87 -13.07 16.28 -15.05
C LEU A 87 -13.73 17.06 -13.90
N GLU A 88 -13.11 17.10 -12.72
CA GLU A 88 -13.45 17.86 -11.49
C GLU A 88 -14.91 17.73 -10.95
N ARG A 89 -15.87 17.27 -11.72
CA ARG A 89 -17.30 17.23 -11.37
C ARG A 89 -18.01 15.90 -11.64
N SER A 90 -17.28 14.82 -11.87
CA SER A 90 -17.93 13.57 -12.29
C SER A 90 -18.47 12.79 -11.09
N PRO A 91 -19.78 12.56 -11.03
CA PRO A 91 -20.35 11.58 -10.11
C PRO A 91 -19.81 10.20 -10.49
N GLY A 92 -19.33 9.42 -9.51
CA GLY A 92 -18.88 8.05 -9.77
C GLY A 92 -17.40 7.77 -9.48
N GLY A 93 -16.60 8.78 -9.11
CA GLY A 93 -15.20 8.57 -8.76
C GLY A 93 -15.00 7.57 -7.61
N VAL A 94 -15.89 7.57 -6.61
CA VAL A 94 -15.84 6.62 -5.48
C VAL A 94 -16.24 5.21 -5.93
N SER A 95 -17.22 5.07 -6.81
CA SER A 95 -17.64 3.75 -7.32
C SER A 95 -16.53 3.09 -8.14
N LEU A 96 -15.74 3.86 -8.88
CA LEU A 96 -14.56 3.36 -9.59
C LEU A 96 -13.45 2.91 -8.63
N ILE A 97 -13.25 3.61 -7.50
CA ILE A 97 -12.32 3.17 -6.44
C ILE A 97 -12.76 1.80 -5.92
N VAL A 98 -14.04 1.66 -5.53
CA VAL A 98 -14.59 0.42 -4.97
C VAL A 98 -14.52 -0.73 -5.98
N ALA A 99 -14.90 -0.48 -7.24
CA ALA A 99 -14.84 -1.47 -8.30
C ALA A 99 -13.40 -1.95 -8.55
N SER A 100 -12.44 -1.01 -8.62
CA SER A 100 -11.03 -1.34 -8.81
C SER A 100 -10.46 -2.16 -7.63
N ILE A 101 -10.84 -1.81 -6.40
CA ILE A 101 -10.47 -2.58 -5.19
C ILE A 101 -11.03 -4.00 -5.28
N GLY A 102 -12.30 -4.17 -5.65
CA GLY A 102 -12.93 -5.49 -5.77
C GLY A 102 -12.21 -6.40 -6.78
N VAL A 103 -11.88 -5.86 -7.94
CA VAL A 103 -11.14 -6.59 -8.98
C VAL A 103 -9.72 -6.95 -8.53
N LEU A 104 -9.02 -6.04 -7.84
CA LEU A 104 -7.67 -6.31 -7.34
C LEU A 104 -7.66 -7.30 -6.16
N ILE A 105 -8.71 -7.32 -5.32
CA ILE A 105 -8.88 -8.37 -4.31
C ILE A 105 -9.06 -9.74 -4.99
N ALA A 106 -9.87 -9.82 -6.07
CA ALA A 106 -10.00 -11.03 -6.84
C ALA A 106 -8.66 -11.46 -7.48
N ALA A 107 -7.89 -10.51 -8.02
CA ALA A 107 -6.55 -10.78 -8.55
C ALA A 107 -5.59 -11.29 -7.45
N CYS A 108 -5.64 -10.72 -6.24
CA CYS A 108 -4.88 -11.23 -5.09
C CYS A 108 -5.30 -12.66 -4.73
N TYR A 109 -6.59 -12.96 -4.71
CA TYR A 109 -7.12 -14.30 -4.40
C TYR A 109 -6.67 -15.35 -5.43
N LEU A 110 -6.69 -14.99 -6.72
CA LEU A 110 -6.25 -15.88 -7.80
C LEU A 110 -4.73 -16.13 -7.80
N ARG A 111 -3.99 -15.24 -7.17
CA ARG A 111 -2.53 -15.25 -7.16
C ARG A 111 -1.94 -15.86 -5.88
N ASP A 112 -2.71 -15.81 -4.80
CA ASP A 112 -2.18 -16.08 -3.47
C ASP A 112 -2.17 -17.60 -3.18
N GLU A 113 -0.99 -18.17 -3.21
CA GLU A 113 -0.67 -19.49 -2.63
C GLU A 113 -0.62 -19.39 -1.08
N THR A 114 -0.68 -18.19 -0.51
CA THR A 114 -0.64 -17.86 0.91
C THR A 114 -2.03 -17.46 1.43
N SER A 115 -2.16 -17.09 2.66
CA SER A 115 -3.45 -16.62 3.16
C SER A 115 -3.83 -15.24 2.57
N LEU A 116 -5.07 -15.06 2.11
CA LEU A 116 -5.64 -13.80 1.65
C LEU A 116 -5.36 -12.66 2.67
N VAL A 117 -5.38 -12.98 3.97
CA VAL A 117 -5.07 -12.05 5.07
C VAL A 117 -3.63 -11.52 4.96
N GLY A 118 -2.67 -12.38 4.59
CA GLY A 118 -1.28 -11.98 4.36
C GLY A 118 -1.17 -10.98 3.21
N GLY A 119 -1.83 -11.25 2.08
CA GLY A 119 -1.85 -10.37 0.92
C GLY A 119 -2.50 -9.02 1.20
N LEU A 120 -3.66 -9.01 1.89
CA LEU A 120 -4.37 -7.78 2.23
C LEU A 120 -3.62 -6.92 3.26
N SER A 121 -3.00 -7.55 4.28
CA SER A 121 -2.18 -6.81 5.26
C SER A 121 -0.96 -6.17 4.63
N ALA A 122 -0.32 -6.86 3.69
CA ALA A 122 0.79 -6.33 2.90
C ALA A 122 0.34 -5.16 2.00
N ALA A 123 -0.81 -5.32 1.32
CA ALA A 123 -1.39 -4.26 0.50
C ALA A 123 -1.71 -3.01 1.34
N ALA A 124 -2.30 -3.17 2.53
CA ALA A 124 -2.59 -2.08 3.44
C ALA A 124 -1.30 -1.34 3.88
N LEU A 125 -0.25 -2.09 4.23
CA LEU A 125 1.04 -1.51 4.63
C LEU A 125 1.71 -0.74 3.49
N LEU A 126 1.86 -1.39 2.32
CA LEU A 126 2.50 -0.78 1.14
C LEU A 126 1.74 0.45 0.67
N GLY A 127 0.41 0.35 0.59
CA GLY A 127 -0.45 1.45 0.17
C GLY A 127 -0.42 2.62 1.15
N ALA A 128 -0.51 2.36 2.46
CA ALA A 128 -0.45 3.41 3.48
C ALA A 128 0.91 4.12 3.49
N ALA A 129 2.02 3.39 3.35
CA ALA A 129 3.35 3.95 3.26
C ALA A 129 3.49 4.86 2.03
N MET A 130 3.20 4.32 0.83
CA MET A 130 3.32 5.05 -0.43
C MET A 130 2.32 6.21 -0.51
N GLY A 131 1.06 5.99 -0.07
CA GLY A 131 0.02 7.02 -0.04
C GLY A 131 0.36 8.18 0.88
N SER A 132 0.91 7.90 2.09
CA SER A 132 1.37 8.92 3.03
C SER A 132 2.51 9.75 2.45
N MET A 133 3.47 9.10 1.78
CA MET A 133 4.60 9.77 1.14
C MET A 133 4.13 10.67 -0.01
N LEU A 134 3.26 10.16 -0.90
CA LEU A 134 2.73 10.94 -2.02
C LEU A 134 1.88 12.13 -1.53
N LEU A 135 1.10 11.94 -0.47
CA LEU A 135 0.36 13.03 0.14
C LEU A 135 1.30 14.04 0.80
N GLY A 136 2.34 13.58 1.52
CA GLY A 136 3.40 14.42 2.06
C GLY A 136 4.04 15.29 0.98
N HIS A 137 4.37 14.69 -0.17
CA HIS A 137 4.90 15.42 -1.31
C HIS A 137 3.90 16.48 -1.85
N ASN A 138 2.59 16.16 -1.86
CA ASN A 138 1.56 17.11 -2.28
C ASN A 138 1.46 18.34 -1.34
N TYR A 139 1.77 18.20 -0.04
CA TYR A 139 1.86 19.32 0.89
C TYR A 139 3.00 20.29 0.57
N LEU A 140 4.06 19.84 -0.07
CA LEU A 140 5.16 20.74 -0.49
C LEU A 140 4.71 21.67 -1.62
N ILE A 141 3.79 21.22 -2.47
CA ILE A 141 3.22 22.00 -3.59
C ILE A 141 2.06 22.88 -3.09
N THR A 142 1.30 22.41 -2.09
CA THR A 142 0.09 23.08 -1.59
C THR A 142 0.15 23.22 -0.06
N PRO A 143 0.97 24.12 0.49
CA PRO A 143 1.23 24.22 1.94
C PRO A 143 0.02 24.69 2.76
N THR A 144 -1.01 25.25 2.11
CA THR A 144 -2.23 25.74 2.75
C THR A 144 -3.28 24.65 3.02
N MET A 145 -3.02 23.39 2.64
CA MET A 145 -3.90 22.26 2.94
C MET A 145 -3.99 21.98 4.46
N SER A 146 -5.15 21.45 4.88
CA SER A 146 -5.31 20.99 6.27
C SER A 146 -4.51 19.70 6.49
N MET A 147 -3.98 19.50 7.71
CA MET A 147 -3.17 18.31 8.04
C MET A 147 -4.00 17.05 8.30
N THR A 148 -5.32 17.15 8.36
CA THR A 148 -6.22 16.02 8.67
C THR A 148 -6.04 14.82 7.74
N PRO A 149 -5.91 14.97 6.40
CA PRO A 149 -5.68 13.84 5.50
C PRO A 149 -4.37 13.11 5.79
N LEU A 150 -3.29 13.83 6.10
CA LEU A 150 -2.00 13.24 6.43
C LEU A 150 -2.07 12.43 7.72
N TYR A 151 -2.70 12.97 8.77
CA TYR A 151 -2.89 12.24 10.02
C TYR A 151 -3.71 10.96 9.84
N ARG A 152 -4.72 10.97 8.98
CA ARG A 152 -5.49 9.75 8.66
C ARG A 152 -4.64 8.69 8.01
N LEU A 153 -3.80 9.06 7.03
CA LEU A 153 -2.91 8.10 6.37
C LEU A 153 -1.79 7.61 7.29
N LEU A 154 -1.23 8.48 8.14
CA LEU A 154 -0.25 8.07 9.16
C LEU A 154 -0.87 7.11 10.19
N ALA A 155 -2.11 7.36 10.62
CA ALA A 155 -2.84 6.43 11.49
C ALA A 155 -3.10 5.09 10.79
N ALA A 156 -3.52 5.12 9.52
CA ALA A 156 -3.69 3.92 8.71
C ALA A 156 -2.38 3.15 8.56
N LEU A 157 -1.25 3.84 8.36
CA LEU A 157 0.08 3.25 8.30
C LEU A 157 0.46 2.57 9.64
N ALA A 158 0.21 3.24 10.77
CA ALA A 158 0.48 2.67 12.09
C ALA A 158 -0.37 1.40 12.34
N ILE A 159 -1.67 1.45 11.99
CA ILE A 159 -2.56 0.29 12.09
C ILE A 159 -2.09 -0.84 11.17
N ALA A 160 -1.72 -0.53 9.93
CA ALA A 160 -1.23 -1.52 8.96
C ALA A 160 0.06 -2.19 9.43
N LEU A 161 0.98 -1.44 10.08
CA LEU A 161 2.20 -1.98 10.69
C LEU A 161 1.88 -2.98 11.81
N VAL A 162 0.94 -2.63 12.70
CA VAL A 162 0.51 -3.52 13.79
C VAL A 162 -0.16 -4.79 13.23
N LEU A 163 -1.06 -4.65 12.25
CA LEU A 163 -1.71 -5.78 11.60
C LEU A 163 -0.68 -6.68 10.90
N ARG A 164 0.28 -6.09 10.21
CA ARG A 164 1.34 -6.84 9.53
C ARG A 164 2.24 -7.58 10.51
N ALA A 165 2.63 -6.93 11.61
CA ALA A 165 3.39 -7.55 12.68
C ALA A 165 2.62 -8.73 13.33
N ALA A 166 1.32 -8.59 13.53
CA ALA A 166 0.47 -9.65 14.07
C ALA A 166 0.37 -10.85 13.11
N VAL A 167 0.18 -10.61 11.80
CA VAL A 167 0.11 -11.67 10.78
C VAL A 167 1.44 -12.41 10.68
N ASP A 168 2.55 -11.70 10.61
CA ASP A 168 3.88 -12.29 10.52
C ASP A 168 4.25 -13.04 11.82
N GLY A 169 3.90 -12.46 12.97
CA GLY A 169 4.11 -13.10 14.28
C GLY A 169 3.32 -14.40 14.42
N PHE A 170 2.05 -14.41 13.98
CA PHE A 170 1.23 -15.63 13.98
C PHE A 170 1.78 -16.68 13.04
N ALA A 171 2.23 -16.30 11.84
CA ALA A 171 2.88 -17.22 10.90
C ALA A 171 4.15 -17.82 11.49
N LEU A 172 4.97 -17.00 12.16
CA LEU A 172 6.19 -17.45 12.84
C LEU A 172 5.89 -18.43 13.97
N LEU A 173 4.89 -18.13 14.83
CA LEU A 173 4.46 -19.02 15.92
C LEU A 173 3.98 -20.37 15.40
N ARG A 174 3.18 -20.39 14.34
CA ARG A 174 2.74 -21.63 13.70
C ARG A 174 3.92 -22.44 13.15
N TRP A 175 4.88 -21.78 12.53
CA TRP A 175 6.05 -22.45 11.98
C TRP A 175 6.92 -23.06 13.08
N THR A 176 7.18 -22.32 14.17
CA THR A 176 7.99 -22.79 15.31
C THR A 176 7.34 -23.92 16.10
N SER A 177 6.00 -23.97 16.16
CA SER A 177 5.28 -25.07 16.83
C SER A 177 5.38 -26.41 16.09
N GLY A 178 5.67 -26.38 14.77
CA GLY A 178 5.80 -27.57 13.93
C GLY A 178 7.24 -28.03 13.65
N HIS A 179 8.24 -27.19 13.96
CA HIS A 179 9.65 -27.45 13.62
C HIS A 179 10.57 -27.20 14.82
N SER A 180 11.56 -28.11 15.01
CA SER A 180 12.59 -27.90 16.03
C SER A 180 13.50 -26.72 15.67
N MET A 181 13.79 -25.85 16.62
CA MET A 181 14.72 -24.73 16.47
C MET A 181 16.15 -25.16 16.08
N ALA A 182 16.49 -26.42 16.30
CA ALA A 182 17.80 -26.99 15.93
C ALA A 182 18.03 -27.09 14.41
N ASN A 183 16.96 -27.02 13.60
CA ASN A 183 17.02 -27.10 12.13
C ASN A 183 17.02 -25.73 11.43
N LEU A 184 17.27 -24.65 12.15
CA LEU A 184 17.41 -23.30 11.59
C LEU A 184 18.69 -23.24 10.73
N ASN A 185 18.51 -23.18 9.40
CA ASN A 185 19.63 -22.95 8.50
C ASN A 185 20.11 -21.50 8.62
N GLY A 186 21.42 -21.27 8.35
CA GLY A 186 22.05 -19.95 8.45
C GLY A 186 21.30 -18.86 7.67
N ASP A 187 20.69 -19.21 6.52
CA ASP A 187 19.91 -18.28 5.71
C ASP A 187 18.67 -17.75 6.44
N LEU A 188 17.92 -18.65 7.11
CA LEU A 188 16.72 -18.27 7.86
C LEU A 188 17.07 -17.36 9.05
N LEU A 189 18.20 -17.65 9.70
CA LEU A 189 18.72 -16.87 10.81
C LEU A 189 19.09 -15.44 10.40
N LEU A 190 19.47 -15.23 9.13
CA LEU A 190 19.79 -13.92 8.58
C LEU A 190 18.52 -13.16 8.13
N TRP A 191 17.62 -13.82 7.41
CA TRP A 191 16.45 -13.16 6.81
C TRP A 191 15.36 -12.79 7.83
N LEU A 192 15.22 -13.56 8.92
CA LEU A 192 14.22 -13.29 9.94
C LEU A 192 14.47 -11.96 10.68
N PRO A 193 15.68 -11.66 11.22
CA PRO A 193 15.96 -10.34 11.80
C PRO A 193 15.80 -9.19 10.80
N VAL A 194 16.25 -9.37 9.56
CA VAL A 194 16.06 -8.35 8.51
C VAL A 194 14.58 -8.06 8.31
N ARG A 195 13.74 -9.08 8.20
CA ARG A 195 12.29 -8.91 8.06
C ARG A 195 11.70 -8.11 9.22
N TRP A 196 12.05 -8.43 10.47
CA TRP A 196 11.48 -7.77 11.65
C TRP A 196 12.07 -6.37 11.89
N LEU A 197 13.38 -6.22 11.83
CA LEU A 197 14.02 -4.94 12.09
C LEU A 197 13.76 -3.92 10.97
N VAL A 198 14.02 -4.32 9.72
CA VAL A 198 13.89 -3.43 8.56
C VAL A 198 12.43 -3.29 8.11
N GLY A 199 11.66 -4.39 8.13
CA GLY A 199 10.30 -4.39 7.59
C GLY A 199 9.21 -3.94 8.56
N ILE A 200 9.46 -3.94 9.89
CA ILE A 200 8.44 -3.62 10.90
C ILE A 200 8.94 -2.56 11.90
N VAL A 201 10.04 -2.81 12.61
CA VAL A 201 10.51 -1.94 13.69
C VAL A 201 10.95 -0.59 13.15
N ALA A 202 11.80 -0.56 12.13
CA ALA A 202 12.28 0.69 11.55
C ALA A 202 11.15 1.54 10.95
N PRO A 203 10.22 1.00 10.11
CA PRO A 203 9.05 1.76 9.66
C PRO A 203 8.15 2.25 10.80
N ALA A 204 7.99 1.50 11.89
CA ALA A 204 7.19 1.92 13.04
C ALA A 204 7.81 3.14 13.76
N LEU A 205 9.12 3.11 14.01
CA LEU A 205 9.84 4.25 14.58
C LEU A 205 9.78 5.47 13.67
N LEU A 206 10.00 5.29 12.38
CA LEU A 206 9.94 6.38 11.40
C LEU A 206 8.51 6.92 11.23
N CYS A 207 7.48 6.08 11.28
CA CYS A 207 6.08 6.51 11.28
C CYS A 207 5.78 7.41 12.50
N TRP A 208 6.25 7.02 13.67
CA TRP A 208 6.14 7.85 14.88
C TRP A 208 6.88 9.19 14.73
N MET A 209 8.11 9.19 14.18
CA MET A 209 8.85 10.42 13.89
C MET A 209 8.12 11.31 12.87
N ALA A 210 7.58 10.72 11.80
CA ALA A 210 6.78 11.45 10.81
C ALA A 210 5.52 12.07 11.44
N TRP A 211 4.88 11.36 12.38
CA TRP A 211 3.74 11.90 13.14
C TRP A 211 4.15 13.11 13.98
N GLN A 212 5.26 13.06 14.70
CA GLN A 212 5.75 14.18 15.51
C GLN A 212 6.12 15.39 14.66
N THR A 213 6.79 15.19 13.53
CA THR A 213 7.15 16.27 12.61
C THR A 213 5.92 16.89 11.93
N ALA A 214 4.91 16.08 11.61
CA ALA A 214 3.64 16.57 11.10
C ALA A 214 2.89 17.43 12.11
N ARG A 215 2.98 17.12 13.43
CA ARG A 215 2.34 17.93 14.51
C ARG A 215 2.87 19.36 14.58
N ILE A 216 4.14 19.57 14.33
CA ILE A 216 4.76 20.90 14.29
C ILE A 216 4.69 21.54 12.89
N ARG A 217 3.93 20.94 11.97
CA ARG A 217 3.76 21.38 10.57
C ARG A 217 5.07 21.46 9.77
N ALA A 218 6.10 20.71 10.16
CA ALA A 218 7.35 20.58 9.39
C ALA A 218 7.14 19.56 8.24
N THR A 219 6.33 19.96 7.25
CA THR A 219 5.90 19.07 6.15
C THR A 219 7.06 18.54 5.30
N GLN A 220 8.07 19.35 5.09
CA GLN A 220 9.27 18.96 4.34
C GLN A 220 10.02 17.83 5.06
N SER A 221 10.24 17.97 6.36
CA SER A 221 10.90 16.94 7.16
C SER A 221 10.04 15.68 7.27
N ALA A 222 8.73 15.82 7.51
CA ALA A 222 7.81 14.68 7.55
C ALA A 222 7.82 13.90 6.23
N THR A 223 7.82 14.58 5.09
CA THR A 223 7.90 13.96 3.76
C THR A 223 9.23 13.22 3.57
N GLY A 224 10.35 13.83 3.98
CA GLY A 224 11.66 13.17 3.93
C GLY A 224 11.70 11.86 4.71
N ILE A 225 11.13 11.84 5.92
CA ILE A 225 11.01 10.63 6.74
C ILE A 225 10.12 9.58 6.02
N LEU A 226 9.01 10.00 5.42
CA LEU A 226 8.09 9.09 4.73
C LEU A 226 8.71 8.44 3.49
N TYR A 227 9.64 9.09 2.78
CA TYR A 227 10.42 8.44 1.72
C TYR A 227 11.20 7.23 2.26
N VAL A 228 11.85 7.40 3.42
CA VAL A 228 12.62 6.32 4.07
C VAL A 228 11.67 5.21 4.55
N VAL A 229 10.50 5.56 5.09
CA VAL A 229 9.46 4.57 5.46
C VAL A 229 9.08 3.70 4.27
N VAL A 230 8.82 4.30 3.10
CA VAL A 230 8.47 3.54 1.88
C VAL A 230 9.57 2.55 1.52
N VAL A 231 10.84 2.99 1.53
CA VAL A 231 11.97 2.11 1.21
C VAL A 231 12.02 0.91 2.16
N PHE A 232 11.88 1.14 3.46
CA PHE A 232 11.91 0.05 4.45
C PHE A 232 10.69 -0.87 4.36
N CYS A 233 9.49 -0.34 4.12
CA CYS A 233 8.30 -1.17 3.89
C CYS A 233 8.47 -2.03 2.63
N PHE A 234 9.04 -1.49 1.55
CA PHE A 234 9.28 -2.21 0.30
C PHE A 234 10.30 -3.33 0.50
N LEU A 235 11.45 -3.03 1.12
CA LEU A 235 12.47 -4.02 1.44
C LEU A 235 11.91 -5.11 2.35
N GLY A 236 11.16 -4.73 3.37
CA GLY A 236 10.52 -5.66 4.29
C GLY A 236 9.54 -6.60 3.59
N GLU A 237 8.69 -6.08 2.70
CA GLU A 237 7.72 -6.92 1.99
C GLU A 237 8.40 -7.85 0.97
N LEU A 238 9.41 -7.37 0.25
CA LEU A 238 10.20 -8.21 -0.66
C LEU A 238 10.91 -9.33 0.11
N THR A 239 11.47 -9.02 1.28
CA THR A 239 12.09 -10.01 2.17
C THR A 239 11.06 -11.05 2.65
N ALA A 240 9.82 -10.62 2.99
CA ALA A 240 8.75 -11.54 3.39
C ALA A 240 8.38 -12.51 2.25
N GLN A 241 8.28 -12.00 1.02
CA GLN A 241 7.98 -12.83 -0.16
C GLN A 241 9.12 -13.80 -0.48
N LEU A 242 10.38 -13.39 -0.31
CA LEU A 242 11.55 -14.26 -0.46
C LEU A 242 11.53 -15.38 0.57
N LEU A 243 11.31 -15.03 1.84
CA LEU A 243 11.27 -15.98 2.95
C LEU A 243 10.15 -17.01 2.75
N HIS A 244 8.96 -16.57 2.33
CA HIS A 244 7.83 -17.44 2.06
C HIS A 244 8.16 -18.45 0.94
N LYS A 245 8.71 -17.96 -0.18
CA LYS A 245 9.12 -18.83 -1.30
C LYS A 245 10.18 -19.86 -0.87
N TYR A 246 11.12 -19.45 -0.04
CA TYR A 246 12.17 -20.33 0.48
C TYR A 246 11.61 -21.44 1.38
N ILE A 247 10.61 -21.13 2.22
CA ILE A 247 9.95 -22.10 3.11
C ILE A 247 9.05 -23.05 2.32
N SER A 248 8.34 -22.56 1.29
CA SER A 248 7.39 -23.37 0.49
C SER A 248 8.08 -24.39 -0.43
N HIS A 249 9.34 -24.17 -0.80
CA HIS A 249 10.10 -25.10 -1.67
C HIS A 249 10.86 -26.21 -0.89
N ARG A 250 10.68 -26.29 0.42
CA ARG A 250 11.23 -27.32 1.31
C ARG A 250 10.13 -28.19 1.91
#